data_23c519861a502f5125b9a2bcfc05011b
#
_entry.id   23c519861a502f5125b9a2bcfc05011b
#
_cell.length_a   1.000
_cell.length_b   1.000
_cell.length_c   1.000
_cell.angle_alpha   90.00
_cell.angle_beta   90.00
_cell.angle_gamma   90.00
#
_symmetry.space_group_name_H-M   'P 1'
#
loop_
_entity.id
_entity.type
_entity.pdbx_description
1 polymer ?
#
loop_
_entity_poly.entity_id
_entity_poly.type
_entity_poly.pdbx_seq_one_letter_code
_entity_poly.pdbx_strand_id
1 'polypeptide(L)'
;YSGAKKLLDVLNGRKTEGVLADGFEGQEDSEKENGCASIEIICGISSVVYFMSKIGLSWDDAKIVSAHGRNCNLISLIRHNPKVFSILGTEDGVAVLASRLVYYGMGDVTLYVGENLSYENEKIFHDKAANLTEYRGDALSVVTACNEKATPMSAVHGISDGEFLRGKAPMTKEEVRTVSLSKLRLSEDSVCYDVGAGTGSVSVEMALRAWMGQVYAIEKKEDALALLKENKKKFAVDNLAIIPGVAPEAMTELPAPTHAFIGGSSGNMQDIINLLLEKNPKVRIVINCITLETVTEAMNAIRDFGLED
;
A
#
# COMPACT_ATOMS: atom_id res chain seq x y z
N TYR A 1 -4.66 21.19 4.42
CA TYR A 1 -3.63 21.71 3.49
C TYR A 1 -3.54 20.91 2.17
N SER A 2 -3.69 19.58 2.19
CA SER A 2 -3.63 18.76 0.95
C SER A 2 -4.70 19.12 -0.09
N GLY A 3 -5.89 19.53 0.34
CA GLY A 3 -6.95 20.02 -0.54
C GLY A 3 -6.67 21.43 -1.09
N ALA A 4 -6.09 22.30 -0.28
CA ALA A 4 -5.72 23.65 -0.68
C ALA A 4 -4.57 23.67 -1.70
N LYS A 5 -3.65 22.69 -1.65
CA LYS A 5 -2.55 22.59 -2.62
C LYS A 5 -3.05 22.47 -4.06
N LYS A 6 -4.01 21.55 -4.31
CA LYS A 6 -4.60 21.37 -5.65
C LYS A 6 -5.29 22.65 -6.16
N LEU A 7 -5.99 23.34 -5.26
CA LEU A 7 -6.65 24.62 -5.61
C LEU A 7 -5.61 25.70 -5.96
N LEU A 8 -4.54 25.81 -5.17
CA LEU A 8 -3.45 26.76 -5.41
C LEU A 8 -2.73 26.47 -6.74
N ASP A 9 -2.47 25.18 -7.04
CA ASP A 9 -1.84 24.79 -8.30
C ASP A 9 -2.71 25.15 -9.51
N VAL A 10 -4.03 24.98 -9.41
CA VAL A 10 -4.99 25.40 -10.45
C VAL A 10 -5.03 26.91 -10.60
N LEU A 11 -5.12 27.67 -9.50
CA LEU A 11 -5.21 29.13 -9.52
C LEU A 11 -3.91 29.79 -9.99
N ASN A 12 -2.76 29.19 -9.74
CA ASN A 12 -1.46 29.66 -10.20
C ASN A 12 -1.10 29.17 -11.63
N GLY A 13 -2.02 28.52 -12.35
CA GLY A 13 -1.81 28.04 -13.72
C GLY A 13 -0.73 26.97 -13.87
N ARG A 14 -0.32 26.32 -12.78
CA ARG A 14 0.64 25.21 -12.81
C ARG A 14 -0.10 23.91 -13.16
N LYS A 15 0.28 23.29 -14.27
CA LYS A 15 -0.14 21.93 -14.57
C LYS A 15 0.40 21.01 -13.46
N THR A 16 -0.45 20.18 -12.90
CA THR A 16 -0.12 19.22 -11.84
C THR A 16 0.74 18.07 -12.41
N GLU A 17 2.04 18.29 -12.54
CA GLU A 17 3.05 17.24 -12.63
C GLU A 17 3.93 17.38 -11.39
N GLY A 18 4.11 16.27 -10.65
CA GLY A 18 4.71 16.25 -9.34
C GLY A 18 6.08 16.91 -9.26
N VAL A 19 6.18 18.00 -8.53
CA VAL A 19 7.45 18.61 -8.14
C VAL A 19 7.39 18.99 -6.67
N LEU A 20 8.36 18.53 -5.94
CA LEU A 20 8.70 18.95 -4.58
C LEU A 20 9.07 20.45 -4.62
N ALA A 21 8.53 21.22 -3.68
CA ALA A 21 8.82 22.64 -3.56
C ALA A 21 10.21 22.84 -2.97
N ASP A 22 11.15 23.29 -3.77
CA ASP A 22 12.35 23.99 -3.31
C ASP A 22 12.15 25.50 -3.41
N GLY A 23 12.48 26.21 -2.32
CA GLY A 23 12.90 27.58 -2.31
C GLY A 23 11.79 28.66 -2.34
N PHE A 24 11.58 29.29 -1.20
CA PHE A 24 11.11 30.66 -1.13
C PHE A 24 12.24 31.59 -1.57
N GLU A 25 12.19 32.16 -2.75
CA GLU A 25 12.96 33.34 -3.10
C GLU A 25 12.02 34.51 -3.42
N GLY A 26 12.49 35.67 -2.99
CA GLY A 26 11.72 36.89 -2.79
C GLY A 26 11.21 37.56 -4.04
N GLN A 27 10.36 38.53 -3.77
CA GLN A 27 9.69 39.49 -4.62
C GLN A 27 10.59 40.06 -5.74
N GLU A 28 10.06 40.01 -6.96
CA GLU A 28 10.29 41.06 -7.94
C GLU A 28 8.96 41.64 -8.38
N ASP A 29 8.80 42.94 -8.06
CA ASP A 29 7.68 43.75 -8.51
C ASP A 29 7.70 43.90 -10.04
N SER A 30 6.66 43.42 -10.70
CA SER A 30 6.30 43.89 -12.03
C SER A 30 4.81 44.13 -12.08
N GLU A 31 4.46 45.42 -12.07
CA GLU A 31 3.11 45.92 -12.33
C GLU A 31 2.55 45.37 -13.64
N LYS A 32 1.53 44.50 -13.53
CA LYS A 32 0.53 44.31 -14.59
C LYS A 32 -0.84 44.27 -13.93
N GLU A 33 -1.58 45.37 -14.11
CA GLU A 33 -3.00 45.44 -13.85
C GLU A 33 -3.76 44.36 -14.64
N ASN A 34 -4.08 43.30 -13.98
CA ASN A 34 -5.20 42.41 -14.27
C ASN A 34 -5.64 41.87 -12.93
N GLY A 35 -6.89 42.05 -12.53
CA GLY A 35 -7.46 41.74 -11.22
C GLY A 35 -7.12 40.33 -10.73
N CYS A 36 -5.92 40.15 -10.24
CA CYS A 36 -5.44 38.91 -9.67
C CYS A 36 -5.92 38.89 -8.22
N ALA A 37 -6.78 37.91 -7.89
CA ALA A 37 -7.17 37.68 -6.52
C ALA A 37 -5.92 37.32 -5.71
N SER A 38 -5.65 38.06 -4.62
CA SER A 38 -4.60 37.68 -3.67
C SER A 38 -5.07 36.47 -2.88
N ILE A 39 -4.23 35.44 -2.77
CA ILE A 39 -4.53 34.24 -2.01
C ILE A 39 -3.73 34.30 -0.71
N GLU A 40 -4.43 34.36 0.43
CA GLU A 40 -3.82 34.24 1.74
C GLU A 40 -4.07 32.86 2.32
N ILE A 41 -3.02 32.19 2.80
CA ILE A 41 -3.13 30.89 3.47
C ILE A 41 -3.11 31.12 4.98
N ILE A 42 -4.26 30.91 5.61
CA ILE A 42 -4.38 30.98 7.06
C ILE A 42 -4.19 29.59 7.63
N CYS A 43 -3.17 29.39 8.48
CA CYS A 43 -2.89 28.13 9.15
C CYS A 43 -3.94 27.83 10.22
N GLY A 44 -4.52 26.64 10.18
CA GLY A 44 -5.35 26.09 11.24
C GLY A 44 -4.62 25.03 12.05
N ILE A 45 -5.18 24.64 13.19
CA ILE A 45 -4.70 23.49 13.96
C ILE A 45 -5.08 22.22 13.19
N SER A 46 -4.10 21.34 12.95
CA SER A 46 -4.37 20.07 12.25
C SER A 46 -5.15 19.10 13.15
N SER A 47 -5.98 18.24 12.53
CA SER A 47 -6.75 17.22 13.27
C SER A 47 -5.87 16.30 14.11
N VAL A 48 -4.65 16.00 13.67
CA VAL A 48 -3.71 15.17 14.45
C VAL A 48 -3.31 15.88 15.75
N VAL A 49 -2.89 17.14 15.67
CA VAL A 49 -2.47 17.90 16.87
C VAL A 49 -3.64 18.10 17.81
N TYR A 50 -4.79 18.51 17.30
CA TYR A 50 -6.01 18.71 18.07
C TYR A 50 -6.43 17.41 18.78
N PHE A 51 -6.60 16.32 18.03
CA PHE A 51 -7.06 15.05 18.57
C PHE A 51 -6.09 14.48 19.61
N MET A 52 -4.79 14.45 19.29
CA MET A 52 -3.78 13.93 20.22
C MET A 52 -3.71 14.72 21.53
N SER A 53 -3.88 16.05 21.47
CA SER A 53 -3.97 16.88 22.69
C SER A 53 -5.20 16.54 23.53
N LYS A 54 -6.36 16.27 22.90
CA LYS A 54 -7.59 15.88 23.60
C LYS A 54 -7.50 14.54 24.31
N ILE A 55 -6.76 13.59 23.75
CA ILE A 55 -6.57 12.25 24.35
C ILE A 55 -5.32 12.18 25.24
N GLY A 56 -4.58 13.28 25.39
CA GLY A 56 -3.39 13.35 26.26
C GLY A 56 -2.19 12.56 25.75
N LEU A 57 -2.08 12.34 24.43
CA LEU A 57 -0.96 11.64 23.80
C LEU A 57 -0.08 12.58 23.00
N SER A 58 1.22 12.32 22.98
CA SER A 58 2.15 12.98 22.07
C SER A 58 1.93 12.50 20.62
N TRP A 59 2.10 13.38 19.65
CA TRP A 59 1.96 13.07 18.22
C TRP A 59 3.31 12.89 17.52
N ASP A 60 4.40 13.37 18.09
CA ASP A 60 5.74 13.41 17.48
C ASP A 60 6.35 12.02 17.27
N ASP A 61 5.99 11.04 18.10
CA ASP A 61 6.38 9.64 17.98
C ASP A 61 5.34 8.76 17.25
N ALA A 62 4.25 9.37 16.77
CA ALA A 62 3.20 8.64 16.03
C ALA A 62 3.52 8.52 14.53
N LYS A 63 3.28 7.34 13.97
CA LYS A 63 3.22 7.20 12.52
C LYS A 63 1.91 7.79 12.02
N ILE A 64 1.99 8.84 11.19
CA ILE A 64 0.82 9.55 10.67
C ILE A 64 0.55 9.11 9.24
N VAL A 65 -0.66 8.62 8.97
CA VAL A 65 -1.10 8.20 7.64
C VAL A 65 -2.53 8.68 7.38
N SER A 66 -2.94 8.68 6.13
CA SER A 66 -4.34 8.94 5.76
C SER A 66 -4.84 7.74 4.96
N ALA A 67 -5.85 7.06 5.47
CA ALA A 67 -6.59 6.01 4.79
C ALA A 67 -7.78 6.56 3.99
N HIS A 68 -8.05 7.89 4.08
CA HIS A 68 -9.12 8.53 3.34
C HIS A 68 -8.82 8.55 1.83
N GLY A 69 -9.61 7.81 1.06
CA GLY A 69 -9.50 7.75 -0.39
C GLY A 69 -8.19 7.15 -0.93
N ARG A 70 -7.43 6.43 -0.09
CA ARG A 70 -6.18 5.78 -0.48
C ARG A 70 -6.09 4.38 0.11
N ASN A 71 -5.53 3.46 -0.66
CA ASN A 71 -5.13 2.17 -0.12
C ASN A 71 -3.82 2.35 0.66
N CYS A 72 -3.78 1.86 1.89
CA CYS A 72 -2.55 1.72 2.63
C CYS A 72 -2.63 0.48 3.53
N ASN A 73 -1.50 -0.14 3.80
CA ASN A 73 -1.43 -1.28 4.71
C ASN A 73 -1.40 -0.79 6.17
N LEU A 74 -2.53 -0.22 6.63
CA LEU A 74 -2.68 0.28 7.99
C LEU A 74 -2.47 -0.83 9.04
N ILE A 75 -2.84 -2.06 8.72
CA ILE A 75 -2.68 -3.22 9.59
C ILE A 75 -1.21 -3.51 9.88
N SER A 76 -0.36 -3.53 8.85
CA SER A 76 1.08 -3.71 9.03
C SER A 76 1.70 -2.54 9.80
N LEU A 77 1.27 -1.30 9.52
CA LEU A 77 1.74 -0.14 10.26
C LEU A 77 1.43 -0.27 11.76
N ILE A 78 0.21 -0.66 12.13
CA ILE A 78 -0.19 -0.84 13.53
C ILE A 78 0.55 -2.02 14.17
N ARG A 79 0.83 -3.09 13.43
CA ARG A 79 1.62 -4.23 13.94
C ARG A 79 3.04 -3.83 14.34
N HIS A 80 3.64 -2.92 13.58
CA HIS A 80 5.07 -2.60 13.71
C HIS A 80 5.37 -1.26 14.40
N ASN A 81 4.34 -0.48 14.71
CA ASN A 81 4.50 0.80 15.39
C ASN A 81 3.62 0.88 16.63
N PRO A 82 4.17 1.35 17.79
CA PRO A 82 3.41 1.48 19.02
C PRO A 82 2.23 2.44 18.93
N LYS A 83 2.32 3.45 18.05
CA LYS A 83 1.32 4.50 17.90
C LYS A 83 1.15 4.86 16.43
N VAL A 84 -0.08 4.76 15.92
CA VAL A 84 -0.42 5.08 14.52
C VAL A 84 -1.67 5.94 14.50
N PHE A 85 -1.56 7.14 13.94
CA PHE A 85 -2.70 8.02 13.68
C PHE A 85 -3.15 7.85 12.23
N SER A 86 -4.47 7.75 12.01
CA SER A 86 -5.06 7.69 10.68
C SER A 86 -6.34 8.52 10.58
N ILE A 87 -6.53 9.17 9.43
CA ILE A 87 -7.82 9.73 9.04
C ILE A 87 -8.60 8.64 8.31
N LEU A 88 -9.82 8.38 8.78
CA LEU A 88 -10.77 7.47 8.13
C LEU A 88 -11.74 8.31 7.30
N GLY A 89 -12.47 7.71 6.38
CA GLY A 89 -13.27 8.49 5.42
C GLY A 89 -14.66 7.90 5.15
N THR A 90 -15.10 6.96 5.99
CA THR A 90 -16.40 6.29 5.83
C THR A 90 -17.04 6.07 7.20
N GLU A 91 -18.38 6.00 7.24
CA GLU A 91 -19.13 5.72 8.46
C GLU A 91 -18.74 4.39 9.13
N ASP A 92 -18.37 3.39 8.31
CA ASP A 92 -17.92 2.08 8.81
C ASP A 92 -16.40 2.02 9.05
N GLY A 93 -15.67 3.12 8.88
CA GLY A 93 -14.21 3.13 8.87
C GLY A 93 -13.58 2.54 10.13
N VAL A 94 -14.14 2.85 11.30
CA VAL A 94 -13.68 2.31 12.60
C VAL A 94 -13.97 0.81 12.70
N ALA A 95 -15.18 0.36 12.37
CA ALA A 95 -15.57 -1.05 12.43
C ALA A 95 -14.77 -1.91 11.44
N VAL A 96 -14.54 -1.41 10.23
CA VAL A 96 -13.71 -2.08 9.21
C VAL A 96 -12.28 -2.24 9.72
N LEU A 97 -11.66 -1.17 10.25
CA LEU A 97 -10.33 -1.24 10.83
C LEU A 97 -10.28 -2.23 12.00
N ALA A 98 -11.24 -2.16 12.92
CA ALA A 98 -11.35 -3.03 14.08
C ALA A 98 -11.47 -4.51 13.67
N SER A 99 -12.36 -4.83 12.73
CA SER A 99 -12.55 -6.19 12.20
C SER A 99 -11.29 -6.74 11.54
N ARG A 100 -10.58 -5.89 10.77
CA ARG A 100 -9.29 -6.26 10.17
C ARG A 100 -8.24 -6.53 11.25
N LEU A 101 -8.14 -5.69 12.27
CA LEU A 101 -7.22 -5.91 13.40
C LEU A 101 -7.51 -7.24 14.11
N VAL A 102 -8.79 -7.55 14.38
CA VAL A 102 -9.21 -8.83 14.96
C VAL A 102 -8.82 -10.01 14.07
N TYR A 103 -9.09 -9.91 12.75
CA TYR A 103 -8.71 -10.95 11.79
C TYR A 103 -7.20 -11.27 11.82
N TYR A 104 -6.36 -10.24 11.97
CA TYR A 104 -4.91 -10.38 12.07
C TYR A 104 -4.40 -10.64 13.50
N GLY A 105 -5.27 -10.95 14.46
CA GLY A 105 -4.90 -11.29 15.85
C GLY A 105 -4.49 -10.11 16.71
N MET A 106 -4.91 -8.89 16.36
CA MET A 106 -4.62 -7.64 17.04
C MET A 106 -5.87 -7.01 17.68
N GLY A 107 -6.82 -7.82 18.14
CA GLY A 107 -8.05 -7.36 18.77
C GLY A 107 -7.85 -6.63 20.10
N ASP A 108 -6.70 -6.78 20.73
CA ASP A 108 -6.31 -6.11 21.97
C ASP A 108 -5.68 -4.71 21.78
N VAL A 109 -5.46 -4.28 20.54
CA VAL A 109 -5.04 -2.92 20.21
C VAL A 109 -6.09 -1.92 20.70
N THR A 110 -5.65 -0.88 21.39
CA THR A 110 -6.53 0.21 21.82
C THR A 110 -6.70 1.21 20.67
N LEU A 111 -7.94 1.46 20.29
CA LEU A 111 -8.31 2.48 19.32
C LEU A 111 -8.90 3.68 20.06
N TYR A 112 -8.22 4.83 19.99
CA TYR A 112 -8.81 6.12 20.33
C TYR A 112 -9.50 6.65 19.09
N VAL A 113 -10.76 7.02 19.21
CA VAL A 113 -11.60 7.46 18.08
C VAL A 113 -12.04 8.88 18.33
N GLY A 114 -11.90 9.73 17.32
CA GLY A 114 -12.40 11.10 17.30
C GLY A 114 -13.33 11.31 16.11
N GLU A 115 -14.54 11.75 16.37
CA GLU A 115 -15.55 12.03 15.34
C GLU A 115 -15.94 13.51 15.41
N ASN A 116 -16.13 14.11 14.24
CA ASN A 116 -16.58 15.49 14.09
C ASN A 116 -15.76 16.48 14.94
N LEU A 117 -14.44 16.34 14.94
CA LEU A 117 -13.53 17.13 15.76
C LEU A 117 -13.75 18.63 15.53
N SER A 118 -13.89 19.39 16.63
CA SER A 118 -14.17 20.82 16.66
C SER A 118 -15.60 21.23 16.24
N TYR A 119 -16.49 20.29 15.99
CA TYR A 119 -17.92 20.57 15.75
C TYR A 119 -18.71 20.40 17.08
N GLU A 120 -19.95 20.90 17.10
CA GLU A 120 -20.83 20.80 18.28
C GLU A 120 -21.13 19.35 18.70
N ASN A 121 -21.13 18.43 17.72
CA ASN A 121 -21.33 17.00 17.91
C ASN A 121 -20.01 16.22 18.03
N GLU A 122 -18.92 16.87 18.46
CA GLU A 122 -17.64 16.20 18.70
C GLU A 122 -17.81 15.02 19.67
N LYS A 123 -17.26 13.88 19.29
CA LYS A 123 -17.23 12.69 20.12
C LYS A 123 -15.83 12.12 20.17
N ILE A 124 -15.31 11.88 21.38
CA ILE A 124 -13.99 11.29 21.61
C ILE A 124 -14.14 10.18 22.64
N PHE A 125 -13.66 8.98 22.28
CA PHE A 125 -13.68 7.82 23.16
C PHE A 125 -12.55 6.85 22.78
N HIS A 126 -12.39 5.79 23.57
CA HIS A 126 -11.46 4.70 23.22
C HIS A 126 -12.03 3.36 23.68
N ASP A 127 -11.66 2.30 22.96
CA ASP A 127 -11.91 0.91 23.34
C ASP A 127 -10.92 -0.01 22.62
N LYS A 128 -10.94 -1.29 22.98
CA LYS A 128 -10.20 -2.34 22.27
C LYS A 128 -10.81 -2.58 20.89
N ALA A 129 -9.97 -2.88 19.90
CA ALA A 129 -10.45 -3.17 18.56
C ALA A 129 -11.50 -4.29 18.55
N ALA A 130 -11.35 -5.31 19.40
CA ALA A 130 -12.31 -6.39 19.51
C ALA A 130 -13.75 -5.93 19.84
N ASN A 131 -13.90 -4.81 20.54
CA ASN A 131 -15.21 -4.27 20.96
C ASN A 131 -15.83 -3.31 19.93
N LEU A 132 -15.07 -2.94 18.88
CA LEU A 132 -15.48 -1.93 17.90
C LEU A 132 -15.82 -2.50 16.51
N THR A 133 -15.88 -3.82 16.38
CA THR A 133 -16.12 -4.51 15.09
C THR A 133 -17.50 -4.23 14.48
N GLU A 134 -18.47 -3.83 15.29
CA GLU A 134 -19.82 -3.48 14.86
C GLU A 134 -20.16 -2.00 15.09
N TYR A 135 -19.14 -1.20 15.45
CA TYR A 135 -19.33 0.21 15.72
C TYR A 135 -19.76 0.98 14.47
N ARG A 136 -20.82 1.77 14.60
CA ARG A 136 -21.28 2.69 13.56
C ARG A 136 -21.00 4.12 14.01
N GLY A 137 -20.16 4.81 13.27
CA GLY A 137 -19.71 6.16 13.57
C GLY A 137 -19.99 7.13 12.44
N ASP A 138 -19.32 8.26 12.50
CA ASP A 138 -19.40 9.31 11.49
C ASP A 138 -18.29 9.17 10.44
N ALA A 139 -18.59 9.61 9.21
CA ALA A 139 -17.61 9.61 8.12
C ALA A 139 -16.42 10.54 8.38
N LEU A 140 -16.63 11.63 9.16
CA LEU A 140 -15.57 12.53 9.62
C LEU A 140 -14.88 11.98 10.86
N SER A 141 -14.14 10.89 10.70
CA SER A 141 -13.49 10.23 11.83
C SER A 141 -11.97 10.15 11.68
N VAL A 142 -11.29 10.20 12.82
CA VAL A 142 -9.86 9.92 12.96
C VAL A 142 -9.67 8.83 14.02
N VAL A 143 -8.58 8.11 13.90
CA VAL A 143 -8.24 7.08 14.88
C VAL A 143 -6.76 7.19 15.26
N THR A 144 -6.45 6.95 16.54
CA THR A 144 -5.11 6.63 16.99
C THR A 144 -5.10 5.22 17.55
N ALA A 145 -4.39 4.33 16.86
CA ALA A 145 -4.18 2.96 17.31
C ALA A 145 -2.93 2.89 18.18
N CYS A 146 -3.09 2.40 19.44
CA CYS A 146 -2.01 2.15 20.38
C CYS A 146 -1.81 0.64 20.53
N ASN A 147 -0.66 0.13 20.08
CA ASN A 147 -0.29 -1.26 20.14
C ASN A 147 0.90 -1.47 21.08
N GLU A 148 0.64 -1.91 22.30
CA GLU A 148 1.68 -2.20 23.31
C GLU A 148 2.55 -3.41 22.93
N LYS A 149 2.07 -4.26 22.03
CA LYS A 149 2.76 -5.46 21.52
C LYS A 149 3.39 -5.21 20.13
N ALA A 150 3.57 -3.96 19.74
CA ALA A 150 4.21 -3.64 18.47
C ALA A 150 5.61 -4.22 18.39
N THR A 151 5.90 -4.92 17.31
CA THR A 151 7.23 -5.49 17.05
C THR A 151 7.86 -4.74 15.87
N PRO A 152 8.96 -3.99 16.09
CA PRO A 152 9.63 -3.30 15.00
C PRO A 152 9.97 -4.25 13.86
N MET A 153 9.69 -3.83 12.65
CA MET A 153 10.04 -4.61 11.47
C MET A 153 11.53 -4.46 11.19
N SER A 154 12.25 -5.58 11.18
CA SER A 154 13.69 -5.59 10.94
C SER A 154 14.06 -5.40 9.47
N ALA A 155 13.26 -5.90 8.57
CA ALA A 155 13.48 -5.80 7.12
C ALA A 155 12.14 -5.85 6.36
N VAL A 156 12.08 -5.17 5.21
CA VAL A 156 10.96 -5.22 4.25
C VAL A 156 11.24 -6.17 3.08
N HIS A 157 12.47 -6.64 2.94
CA HIS A 157 12.91 -7.64 1.95
C HIS A 157 14.13 -8.39 2.50
N GLY A 158 14.46 -9.53 1.90
CA GLY A 158 15.48 -10.44 2.42
C GLY A 158 15.01 -11.14 3.70
N ILE A 159 13.73 -11.42 3.80
CA ILE A 159 13.16 -12.18 4.91
C ILE A 159 13.62 -13.63 4.78
N SER A 160 14.14 -14.19 5.87
CA SER A 160 14.64 -15.58 5.85
C SER A 160 13.58 -16.58 5.40
N ASP A 161 13.98 -17.55 4.60
CA ASP A 161 13.13 -18.64 4.13
C ASP A 161 12.43 -19.38 5.27
N GLY A 162 13.05 -19.44 6.46
CA GLY A 162 12.49 -20.07 7.65
C GLY A 162 11.28 -19.34 8.23
N GLU A 163 11.12 -18.08 7.90
CA GLU A 163 9.98 -17.27 8.36
C GLU A 163 8.70 -17.56 7.57
N PHE A 164 8.78 -18.11 6.37
CA PHE A 164 7.60 -18.42 5.57
C PHE A 164 7.05 -19.81 5.88
N LEU A 165 5.74 -19.93 5.90
CA LEU A 165 5.06 -21.22 5.92
C LEU A 165 5.25 -21.88 4.56
N ARG A 166 5.74 -23.11 4.58
CA ARG A 166 6.10 -23.89 3.41
C ARG A 166 5.37 -25.21 3.37
N GLY A 167 5.15 -25.72 2.18
CA GLY A 167 4.60 -27.04 1.90
C GLY A 167 5.25 -27.65 0.68
N LYS A 168 4.46 -28.30 -0.18
CA LYS A 168 4.93 -28.87 -1.45
C LYS A 168 5.06 -27.80 -2.55
N ALA A 169 4.40 -26.65 -2.40
CA ALA A 169 4.48 -25.56 -3.37
C ALA A 169 5.91 -24.99 -3.45
N PRO A 170 6.43 -24.72 -4.66
CA PRO A 170 7.72 -24.07 -4.81
C PRO A 170 7.74 -22.70 -4.14
N MET A 171 8.89 -22.31 -3.60
CA MET A 171 9.14 -21.00 -3.02
C MET A 171 10.43 -20.42 -3.57
N THR A 172 10.38 -19.18 -4.05
CA THR A 172 11.58 -18.44 -4.45
C THR A 172 12.48 -18.24 -3.23
N LYS A 173 13.73 -18.68 -3.35
CA LYS A 173 14.72 -18.64 -2.27
C LYS A 173 15.10 -17.21 -1.92
N GLU A 174 15.52 -17.01 -0.67
CA GLU A 174 15.85 -15.70 -0.09
C GLU A 174 16.78 -14.88 -0.98
N GLU A 175 17.87 -15.47 -1.47
CA GLU A 175 18.86 -14.80 -2.31
C GLU A 175 18.27 -14.37 -3.64
N VAL A 176 17.52 -15.27 -4.30
CA VAL A 176 16.87 -15.01 -5.59
C VAL A 176 15.76 -13.97 -5.41
N ARG A 177 14.98 -14.09 -4.34
CA ARG A 177 13.91 -13.14 -3.99
C ARG A 177 14.46 -11.75 -3.75
N THR A 178 15.53 -11.63 -2.96
CA THR A 178 16.20 -10.35 -2.67
C THR A 178 16.70 -9.68 -3.95
N VAL A 179 17.35 -10.43 -4.84
CA VAL A 179 17.82 -9.89 -6.13
C VAL A 179 16.63 -9.46 -6.99
N SER A 180 15.58 -10.28 -7.07
CA SER A 180 14.37 -9.97 -7.86
C SER A 180 13.70 -8.69 -7.40
N LEU A 181 13.50 -8.50 -6.09
CA LEU A 181 12.92 -7.29 -5.51
C LEU A 181 13.80 -6.05 -5.71
N SER A 182 15.12 -6.21 -5.62
CA SER A 182 16.06 -5.14 -5.95
C SER A 182 15.95 -4.70 -7.41
N LYS A 183 15.76 -5.66 -8.33
CA LYS A 183 15.57 -5.38 -9.77
C LYS A 183 14.20 -4.78 -10.08
N LEU A 184 13.17 -5.10 -9.31
CA LEU A 184 11.86 -4.49 -9.44
C LEU A 184 11.87 -2.98 -9.10
N ARG A 185 12.74 -2.50 -8.19
CA ARG A 185 12.83 -1.07 -7.80
C ARG A 185 11.50 -0.49 -7.34
N LEU A 186 10.80 -1.20 -6.47
CA LEU A 186 9.47 -0.82 -5.98
C LEU A 186 9.49 0.51 -5.22
N SER A 187 8.50 1.37 -5.50
CA SER A 187 8.13 2.52 -4.67
C SER A 187 7.07 2.12 -3.64
N GLU A 188 6.79 3.02 -2.68
CA GLU A 188 5.81 2.77 -1.61
C GLU A 188 4.38 2.60 -2.15
N ASP A 189 4.06 3.21 -3.28
CA ASP A 189 2.74 3.26 -3.94
C ASP A 189 2.62 2.33 -5.15
N SER A 190 3.58 1.43 -5.37
CA SER A 190 3.60 0.52 -6.51
C SER A 190 2.35 -0.37 -6.56
N VAL A 191 1.80 -0.53 -7.75
CA VAL A 191 0.80 -1.55 -8.07
C VAL A 191 1.52 -2.74 -8.68
N CYS A 192 1.53 -3.87 -7.99
CA CYS A 192 2.38 -5.01 -8.34
C CYS A 192 1.56 -6.24 -8.70
N TYR A 193 2.02 -6.99 -9.70
CA TYR A 193 1.54 -8.33 -9.98
C TYR A 193 2.62 -9.35 -9.63
N ASP A 194 2.23 -10.43 -8.95
CA ASP A 194 3.05 -11.63 -8.72
C ASP A 194 2.41 -12.80 -9.45
N VAL A 195 2.95 -13.16 -10.60
CA VAL A 195 2.41 -14.19 -11.49
C VAL A 195 3.05 -15.53 -11.17
N GLY A 196 2.23 -16.49 -10.74
CA GLY A 196 2.70 -17.76 -10.20
C GLY A 196 3.23 -17.63 -8.79
N ALA A 197 2.44 -17.00 -7.91
CA ALA A 197 2.87 -16.55 -6.58
C ALA A 197 3.32 -17.68 -5.64
N GLY A 198 2.90 -18.92 -5.87
CA GLY A 198 3.28 -20.07 -5.05
C GLY A 198 2.91 -19.85 -3.58
N THR A 199 3.90 -19.94 -2.70
CA THR A 199 3.72 -19.67 -1.25
C THR A 199 3.49 -18.21 -0.91
N GLY A 200 3.65 -17.30 -1.88
CA GLY A 200 3.50 -15.85 -1.68
C GLY A 200 4.72 -15.16 -1.07
N SER A 201 5.88 -15.79 -1.05
CA SER A 201 7.07 -15.18 -0.44
C SER A 201 7.49 -13.88 -1.13
N VAL A 202 7.43 -13.82 -2.47
CA VAL A 202 7.67 -12.60 -3.25
C VAL A 202 6.55 -11.60 -3.03
N SER A 203 5.28 -12.05 -3.11
CA SER A 203 4.10 -11.21 -2.89
C SER A 203 4.13 -10.49 -1.54
N VAL A 204 4.53 -11.20 -0.47
CA VAL A 204 4.64 -10.64 0.89
C VAL A 204 5.66 -9.51 0.94
N GLU A 205 6.88 -9.76 0.45
CA GLU A 205 7.93 -8.73 0.47
C GLU A 205 7.60 -7.55 -0.46
N MET A 206 6.94 -7.77 -1.62
CA MET A 206 6.39 -6.70 -2.45
C MET A 206 5.38 -5.85 -1.65
N ALA A 207 4.47 -6.49 -0.93
CA ALA A 207 3.42 -5.80 -0.17
C ALA A 207 3.97 -5.01 1.03
N LEU A 208 5.01 -5.52 1.68
CA LEU A 208 5.73 -4.80 2.73
C LEU A 208 6.45 -3.57 2.18
N ARG A 209 7.04 -3.66 0.98
CA ARG A 209 7.74 -2.55 0.33
C ARG A 209 6.77 -1.52 -0.24
N ALA A 210 5.71 -1.97 -0.91
CA ALA A 210 4.68 -1.13 -1.51
C ALA A 210 3.51 -0.90 -0.52
N TRP A 211 3.80 -0.43 0.68
CA TRP A 211 2.84 -0.35 1.79
C TRP A 211 1.69 0.64 1.55
N MET A 212 1.85 1.62 0.65
CA MET A 212 0.80 2.53 0.15
C MET A 212 0.20 2.07 -1.18
N GLY A 213 0.71 1.00 -1.75
CA GLY A 213 0.28 0.41 -3.01
C GLY A 213 -0.54 -0.86 -2.80
N GLN A 214 -0.64 -1.64 -3.87
CA GLN A 214 -1.43 -2.87 -3.89
C GLN A 214 -0.66 -3.98 -4.59
N VAL A 215 -0.69 -5.19 -4.06
CA VAL A 215 -0.12 -6.38 -4.68
C VAL A 215 -1.24 -7.36 -5.04
N TYR A 216 -1.18 -7.90 -6.25
CA TYR A 216 -2.08 -8.93 -6.75
C TYR A 216 -1.26 -10.20 -6.97
N ALA A 217 -1.50 -11.22 -6.15
CA ALA A 217 -0.85 -12.52 -6.25
C ALA A 217 -1.73 -13.49 -7.03
N ILE A 218 -1.31 -13.84 -8.22
CA ILE A 218 -2.04 -14.75 -9.12
C ILE A 218 -1.50 -16.17 -8.93
N GLU A 219 -2.35 -17.09 -8.51
CA GLU A 219 -1.98 -18.49 -8.29
C GLU A 219 -3.17 -19.41 -8.62
N LYS A 220 -2.89 -20.55 -9.26
CA LYS A 220 -3.94 -21.52 -9.68
C LYS A 220 -4.07 -22.72 -8.76
N LYS A 221 -3.02 -23.08 -8.02
CA LYS A 221 -2.97 -24.31 -7.21
C LYS A 221 -3.58 -24.08 -5.83
N GLU A 222 -4.55 -24.90 -5.43
CA GLU A 222 -5.24 -24.77 -4.15
C GLU A 222 -4.31 -24.91 -2.93
N ASP A 223 -3.34 -25.81 -2.97
CA ASP A 223 -2.36 -26.01 -1.91
C ASP A 223 -1.46 -24.76 -1.73
N ALA A 224 -1.08 -24.13 -2.83
CA ALA A 224 -0.32 -22.88 -2.82
C ALA A 224 -1.19 -21.70 -2.32
N LEU A 225 -2.44 -21.61 -2.76
CA LEU A 225 -3.38 -20.57 -2.28
C LEU A 225 -3.61 -20.65 -0.77
N ALA A 226 -3.67 -21.86 -0.19
CA ALA A 226 -3.78 -22.03 1.25
C ALA A 226 -2.56 -21.45 1.98
N LEU A 227 -1.34 -21.78 1.53
CA LEU A 227 -0.08 -21.26 2.09
C LEU A 227 0.05 -19.74 1.91
N LEU A 228 -0.34 -19.23 0.77
CA LEU A 228 -0.36 -17.79 0.47
C LEU A 228 -1.27 -17.03 1.43
N LYS A 229 -2.46 -17.56 1.75
CA LYS A 229 -3.38 -16.97 2.75
C LYS A 229 -2.77 -16.94 4.15
N GLU A 230 -2.13 -18.04 4.55
CA GLU A 230 -1.49 -18.13 5.86
C GLU A 230 -0.28 -17.18 5.95
N ASN A 231 0.55 -17.09 4.93
CA ASN A 231 1.67 -16.15 4.88
C ASN A 231 1.18 -14.69 4.86
N LYS A 232 0.14 -14.35 4.06
CA LYS A 232 -0.51 -13.04 4.11
C LYS A 232 -0.91 -12.68 5.54
N LYS A 233 -1.56 -13.60 6.26
CA LYS A 233 -2.00 -13.39 7.64
C LYS A 233 -0.82 -13.25 8.60
N LYS A 234 0.18 -14.13 8.49
CA LYS A 234 1.38 -14.13 9.34
C LYS A 234 2.12 -12.79 9.27
N PHE A 235 2.31 -12.27 8.06
CA PHE A 235 3.04 -11.01 7.84
C PHE A 235 2.15 -9.76 7.88
N ALA A 236 0.84 -9.91 8.10
CA ALA A 236 -0.13 -8.81 8.15
C ALA A 236 -0.10 -7.91 6.92
N VAL A 237 0.13 -8.49 5.74
CA VAL A 237 0.17 -7.74 4.47
C VAL A 237 -1.25 -7.64 3.88
N ASP A 238 -2.02 -6.71 4.42
CA ASP A 238 -3.42 -6.55 4.09
C ASP A 238 -3.64 -5.95 2.69
N ASN A 239 -2.65 -5.23 2.18
CA ASN A 239 -2.59 -4.72 0.80
C ASN A 239 -2.20 -5.80 -0.24
N LEU A 240 -2.24 -7.08 0.11
CA LEU A 240 -2.05 -8.22 -0.79
C LEU A 240 -3.40 -8.84 -1.14
N ALA A 241 -3.84 -8.72 -2.39
CA ALA A 241 -5.01 -9.42 -2.92
C ALA A 241 -4.58 -10.78 -3.51
N ILE A 242 -5.29 -11.84 -3.16
CA ILE A 242 -5.05 -13.18 -3.69
C ILE A 242 -6.04 -13.42 -4.81
N ILE A 243 -5.54 -13.73 -6.00
CA ILE A 243 -6.32 -13.91 -7.22
C ILE A 243 -6.19 -15.38 -7.68
N PRO A 244 -7.18 -16.23 -7.34
CA PRO A 244 -7.20 -17.59 -7.81
C PRO A 244 -7.41 -17.64 -9.34
N GLY A 245 -6.54 -18.33 -10.08
CA GLY A 245 -6.69 -18.50 -11.50
C GLY A 245 -5.37 -18.63 -12.26
N VAL A 246 -5.51 -18.72 -13.58
CA VAL A 246 -4.38 -18.82 -14.50
C VAL A 246 -4.13 -17.45 -15.15
N ALA A 247 -2.87 -17.08 -15.30
CA ALA A 247 -2.48 -15.91 -16.07
C ALA A 247 -2.41 -16.27 -17.57
N PRO A 248 -2.83 -15.38 -18.50
CA PRO A 248 -3.21 -13.99 -18.26
C PRO A 248 -4.70 -13.77 -17.86
N GLU A 249 -5.58 -14.75 -17.98
CA GLU A 249 -7.03 -14.59 -17.84
C GLU A 249 -7.42 -13.97 -16.50
N ALA A 250 -6.80 -14.44 -15.42
CA ALA A 250 -7.05 -13.93 -14.05
C ALA A 250 -6.57 -12.48 -13.84
N MET A 251 -5.86 -11.90 -14.81
CA MET A 251 -5.28 -10.56 -14.71
C MET A 251 -6.11 -9.49 -15.48
N THR A 252 -7.08 -9.89 -16.29
CA THR A 252 -7.78 -9.00 -17.23
C THR A 252 -8.47 -7.82 -16.55
N GLU A 253 -9.20 -8.07 -15.47
CA GLU A 253 -9.97 -7.06 -14.73
C GLU A 253 -9.17 -6.31 -13.65
N LEU A 254 -7.89 -6.67 -13.45
CA LEU A 254 -7.08 -6.01 -12.42
C LEU A 254 -6.62 -4.63 -12.90
N PRO A 255 -6.38 -3.67 -11.99
CA PRO A 255 -5.85 -2.34 -12.33
C PRO A 255 -4.48 -2.43 -13.01
N ALA A 256 -4.15 -1.46 -13.87
CA ALA A 256 -2.86 -1.41 -14.57
C ALA A 256 -1.68 -1.51 -13.58
N PRO A 257 -0.75 -2.47 -13.75
CA PRO A 257 0.39 -2.63 -12.85
C PRO A 257 1.49 -1.64 -13.20
N THR A 258 2.23 -1.19 -12.19
CA THR A 258 3.50 -0.49 -12.37
C THR A 258 4.67 -1.47 -12.43
N HIS A 259 4.52 -2.61 -11.75
CA HIS A 259 5.56 -3.64 -11.64
C HIS A 259 4.94 -5.04 -11.73
N ALA A 260 5.66 -5.96 -12.35
CA ALA A 260 5.27 -7.36 -12.40
C ALA A 260 6.47 -8.28 -12.14
N PHE A 261 6.26 -9.27 -11.29
CA PHE A 261 7.17 -10.40 -11.12
C PHE A 261 6.52 -11.63 -11.75
N ILE A 262 7.26 -12.36 -12.57
CA ILE A 262 6.80 -13.60 -13.19
C ILE A 262 7.68 -14.74 -12.66
N GLY A 263 7.14 -15.49 -11.69
CA GLY A 263 7.77 -16.69 -11.10
C GLY A 263 7.35 -17.99 -11.79
N GLY A 264 6.28 -17.95 -12.60
CA GLY A 264 5.79 -19.09 -13.37
C GLY A 264 4.72 -18.69 -14.37
N SER A 265 4.96 -18.95 -15.65
CA SER A 265 4.07 -18.59 -16.77
C SER A 265 3.08 -19.68 -17.15
N SER A 266 3.35 -20.92 -16.79
CA SER A 266 2.60 -22.11 -17.26
C SER A 266 2.53 -22.25 -18.79
N GLY A 267 3.56 -21.73 -19.52
CA GLY A 267 3.61 -21.73 -20.98
C GLY A 267 2.97 -20.50 -21.64
N ASN A 268 2.42 -19.55 -20.86
CA ASN A 268 1.70 -18.38 -21.38
C ASN A 268 2.55 -17.09 -21.31
N MET A 269 3.89 -17.19 -21.32
CA MET A 269 4.79 -16.04 -21.09
C MET A 269 4.49 -14.87 -22.04
N GLN A 270 4.32 -15.12 -23.35
CA GLN A 270 4.04 -14.08 -24.32
C GLN A 270 2.71 -13.36 -24.07
N ASP A 271 1.63 -14.12 -23.80
CA ASP A 271 0.31 -13.55 -23.55
C ASP A 271 0.28 -12.73 -22.26
N ILE A 272 1.01 -13.20 -21.22
CA ILE A 272 1.17 -12.47 -19.97
C ILE A 272 1.87 -11.13 -20.20
N ILE A 273 3.00 -11.14 -20.90
CA ILE A 273 3.78 -9.91 -21.19
C ILE A 273 2.96 -8.96 -22.09
N ASN A 274 2.28 -9.49 -23.11
CA ASN A 274 1.40 -8.69 -23.95
C ASN A 274 0.35 -7.94 -23.12
N LEU A 275 -0.39 -8.66 -22.27
CA LEU A 275 -1.41 -8.05 -21.39
C LEU A 275 -0.81 -7.01 -20.44
N LEU A 276 0.38 -7.25 -19.88
CA LEU A 276 1.05 -6.30 -19.01
C LEU A 276 1.37 -5.00 -19.75
N LEU A 277 1.89 -5.09 -20.99
CA LEU A 277 2.24 -3.95 -21.84
C LEU A 277 0.99 -3.20 -22.33
N GLU A 278 -0.09 -3.90 -22.67
CA GLU A 278 -1.37 -3.29 -23.00
C GLU A 278 -1.93 -2.46 -21.85
N LYS A 279 -1.85 -2.97 -20.62
CA LYS A 279 -2.29 -2.26 -19.41
C LYS A 279 -1.37 -1.08 -19.05
N ASN A 280 -0.07 -1.25 -19.19
CA ASN A 280 0.92 -0.21 -18.91
C ASN A 280 2.19 -0.44 -19.74
N PRO A 281 2.41 0.31 -20.83
CA PRO A 281 3.62 0.18 -21.65
C PRO A 281 4.94 0.47 -20.91
N LYS A 282 4.88 1.08 -19.70
CA LYS A 282 6.03 1.39 -18.85
C LYS A 282 6.17 0.43 -17.67
N VAL A 283 5.44 -0.68 -17.66
CA VAL A 283 5.52 -1.66 -16.58
C VAL A 283 6.93 -2.22 -16.45
N ARG A 284 7.46 -2.27 -15.24
CA ARG A 284 8.73 -2.92 -14.96
C ARG A 284 8.52 -4.40 -14.66
N ILE A 285 9.14 -5.26 -15.46
CA ILE A 285 8.96 -6.72 -15.37
C ILE A 285 10.25 -7.38 -14.91
N VAL A 286 10.16 -8.29 -13.95
CA VAL A 286 11.24 -9.21 -13.56
C VAL A 286 10.74 -10.64 -13.73
N ILE A 287 11.52 -11.45 -14.43
CA ILE A 287 11.18 -12.84 -14.77
C ILE A 287 12.20 -13.77 -14.13
N ASN A 288 11.76 -14.73 -13.34
CA ASN A 288 12.59 -15.83 -12.84
C ASN A 288 12.41 -17.06 -13.71
N CYS A 289 13.48 -17.47 -14.39
CA CYS A 289 13.51 -18.67 -15.22
C CYS A 289 14.26 -19.79 -14.50
N ILE A 290 13.60 -20.93 -14.31
CA ILE A 290 14.18 -22.10 -13.64
C ILE A 290 14.54 -23.20 -14.66
N THR A 291 13.83 -23.26 -15.81
CA THR A 291 14.06 -24.27 -16.86
C THR A 291 14.53 -23.60 -18.15
N LEU A 292 15.18 -24.39 -19.03
CA LEU A 292 15.62 -23.90 -20.33
C LEU A 292 14.44 -23.45 -21.22
N GLU A 293 13.30 -24.12 -21.08
CA GLU A 293 12.07 -23.77 -21.77
C GLU A 293 11.63 -22.36 -21.37
N THR A 294 11.57 -22.06 -20.08
CA THR A 294 11.18 -20.72 -19.58
C THR A 294 12.18 -19.64 -19.99
N VAL A 295 13.50 -19.98 -20.01
CA VAL A 295 14.52 -19.06 -20.53
C VAL A 295 14.26 -18.75 -22.01
N THR A 296 13.95 -19.76 -22.80
CA THR A 296 13.66 -19.61 -24.23
C THR A 296 12.41 -18.77 -24.47
N GLU A 297 11.33 -19.03 -23.72
CA GLU A 297 10.10 -18.22 -23.76
C GLU A 297 10.37 -16.76 -23.42
N ALA A 298 11.11 -16.51 -22.34
CA ALA A 298 11.46 -15.15 -21.92
C ALA A 298 12.31 -14.42 -22.98
N MET A 299 13.34 -15.08 -23.52
CA MET A 299 14.19 -14.50 -24.57
C MET A 299 13.40 -14.17 -25.85
N ASN A 300 12.47 -15.05 -26.25
CA ASN A 300 11.60 -14.79 -27.38
C ASN A 300 10.70 -13.58 -27.11
N ALA A 301 10.06 -13.52 -25.95
CA ALA A 301 9.21 -12.39 -25.57
C ALA A 301 9.99 -11.06 -25.52
N ILE A 302 11.19 -11.04 -24.92
CA ILE A 302 12.06 -9.85 -24.89
C ILE A 302 12.33 -9.35 -26.32
N ARG A 303 12.68 -10.24 -27.23
CA ARG A 303 12.95 -9.89 -28.64
C ARG A 303 11.70 -9.41 -29.37
N ASP A 304 10.57 -10.14 -29.21
CA ASP A 304 9.35 -9.91 -30.00
C ASP A 304 8.65 -8.59 -29.55
N PHE A 305 8.76 -8.23 -28.28
CA PHE A 305 8.22 -6.97 -27.74
C PHE A 305 9.26 -5.84 -27.67
N GLY A 306 10.51 -6.07 -28.06
CA GLY A 306 11.56 -5.04 -28.02
C GLY A 306 11.84 -4.51 -26.61
N LEU A 307 11.82 -5.40 -25.60
CA LEU A 307 12.04 -4.99 -24.20
C LEU A 307 13.52 -4.72 -23.94
N GLU A 308 13.78 -3.68 -23.16
CA GLU A 308 15.12 -3.26 -22.72
C GLU A 308 15.29 -3.48 -21.23
N ASP A 309 16.59 -3.70 -20.76
CA ASP A 309 16.92 -3.83 -19.32
C ASP A 309 17.00 -2.45 -18.63
#